data_8e63e676ccad70724a216a0a3b687492
#
_entry.id   8e63e676ccad70724a216a0a3b687492
#
_cell.length_a   1.000
_cell.length_b   1.000
_cell.length_c   1.000
_cell.angle_alpha   90.00
_cell.angle_beta   90.00
_cell.angle_gamma   90.00
#
_symmetry.space_group_name_H-M   'P 1'
#
loop_
_entity.id
_entity.type
_entity.pdbx_description
1 polymer ?
#
loop_
_entity_poly.entity_id
_entity_poly.type
_entity_poly.pdbx_seq_one_letter_code
_entity_poly.pdbx_strand_id
1 'polypeptide(L)'
;MEKNGLKNEEELKKNLENNLKSQYQNGIKQIEKKQLMDILDKEYQFDLPQGIVDQEFNDIWHRIEHAKKDNKLDDDDKKLTDDKLKKRYEKISKRRVKLSILLQFIVTEQKISVDEKELTNGMMAYASQYPGQEKQIIEYFKKNPSAIETVRGPILEEKVINSVISSSNIVKKKITKSEYENLEKITFDVNKD
;
A
#
# COMPACT_ATOMS: atom_id res chain seq x y z
N MET A 1 -6.97 -34.98 1.80
CA MET A 1 -8.18 -34.25 2.25
C MET A 1 -8.19 -34.01 3.76
N GLU A 2 -7.79 -34.93 4.59
CA GLU A 2 -7.79 -34.78 6.06
C GLU A 2 -6.81 -33.74 6.64
N LYS A 3 -5.74 -33.38 5.93
CA LYS A 3 -4.75 -32.39 6.39
C LYS A 3 -5.26 -30.95 6.47
N ASN A 4 -6.38 -30.61 5.84
CA ASN A 4 -6.93 -29.23 5.77
C ASN A 4 -8.29 -29.07 6.49
N GLY A 5 -8.75 -30.07 7.26
CA GLY A 5 -10.00 -29.98 8.04
C GLY A 5 -11.29 -29.90 7.20
N LEU A 6 -11.22 -30.18 5.89
CA LEU A 6 -12.36 -30.07 4.98
C LEU A 6 -13.11 -31.41 4.92
N LYS A 7 -14.44 -31.35 5.11
CA LYS A 7 -15.29 -32.53 5.27
C LYS A 7 -15.78 -33.15 3.94
N ASN A 8 -15.85 -32.33 2.86
CA ASN A 8 -16.34 -32.81 1.56
C ASN A 8 -15.85 -31.91 0.40
N GLU A 9 -16.11 -32.35 -0.84
CA GLU A 9 -15.73 -31.65 -2.08
C GLU A 9 -16.44 -30.28 -2.24
N GLU A 10 -17.67 -30.18 -1.75
CA GLU A 10 -18.44 -28.91 -1.81
C GLU A 10 -17.82 -27.83 -0.93
N GLU A 11 -17.40 -28.17 0.30
CA GLU A 11 -16.67 -27.26 1.18
C GLU A 11 -15.34 -26.81 0.56
N LEU A 12 -14.63 -27.73 -0.09
CA LEU A 12 -13.39 -27.39 -0.79
C LEU A 12 -13.65 -26.40 -1.92
N LYS A 13 -14.64 -26.67 -2.78
CA LYS A 13 -15.02 -25.75 -3.87
C LYS A 13 -15.39 -24.37 -3.35
N LYS A 14 -16.25 -24.32 -2.32
CA LYS A 14 -16.69 -23.06 -1.71
C LYS A 14 -15.54 -22.28 -1.09
N ASN A 15 -14.61 -22.95 -0.42
CA ASN A 15 -13.42 -22.28 0.14
C ASN A 15 -12.49 -21.77 -0.95
N LEU A 16 -12.25 -22.53 -2.01
CA LEU A 16 -11.46 -22.09 -3.16
C LEU A 16 -12.11 -20.89 -3.86
N GLU A 17 -13.42 -20.92 -4.06
CA GLU A 17 -14.18 -19.82 -4.65
C GLU A 17 -14.09 -18.56 -3.79
N ASN A 18 -14.27 -18.68 -2.46
CA ASN A 18 -14.16 -17.56 -1.53
C ASN A 18 -12.73 -16.99 -1.51
N ASN A 19 -11.71 -17.86 -1.49
CA ASN A 19 -10.32 -17.42 -1.51
C ASN A 19 -9.99 -16.68 -2.82
N LEU A 20 -10.40 -17.24 -3.96
CA LEU A 20 -10.20 -16.62 -5.26
C LEU A 20 -10.92 -15.28 -5.36
N LYS A 21 -12.17 -15.21 -4.89
CA LYS A 21 -12.94 -13.97 -4.83
C LYS A 21 -12.25 -12.91 -3.97
N SER A 22 -11.73 -13.28 -2.79
CA SER A 22 -10.98 -12.38 -1.92
C SER A 22 -9.69 -11.88 -2.57
N GLN A 23 -8.96 -12.75 -3.27
CA GLN A 23 -7.75 -12.36 -4.00
C GLN A 23 -8.05 -11.31 -5.08
N TYR A 24 -9.07 -11.56 -5.92
CA TYR A 24 -9.47 -10.59 -6.94
C TYR A 24 -9.98 -9.28 -6.33
N GLN A 25 -10.77 -9.35 -5.25
CA GLN A 25 -11.24 -8.14 -4.56
C GLN A 25 -10.08 -7.31 -4.00
N ASN A 26 -9.09 -7.95 -3.42
CA ASN A 26 -7.90 -7.27 -2.91
C ASN A 26 -7.08 -6.66 -4.06
N GLY A 27 -6.87 -7.39 -5.16
CA GLY A 27 -6.18 -6.88 -6.33
C GLY A 27 -6.90 -5.68 -6.96
N ILE A 28 -8.24 -5.74 -7.09
CA ILE A 28 -9.04 -4.62 -7.59
C ILE A 28 -8.88 -3.39 -6.67
N LYS A 29 -8.95 -3.55 -5.35
CA LYS A 29 -8.72 -2.46 -4.40
C LYS A 29 -7.34 -1.80 -4.59
N GLN A 30 -6.30 -2.59 -4.84
CA GLN A 30 -4.95 -2.04 -5.08
C GLN A 30 -4.89 -1.25 -6.39
N ILE A 31 -5.55 -1.74 -7.45
CA ILE A 31 -5.67 -1.04 -8.73
C ILE A 31 -6.44 0.29 -8.55
N GLU A 32 -7.59 0.26 -7.87
CA GLU A 32 -8.39 1.46 -7.58
C GLU A 32 -7.57 2.48 -6.76
N LYS A 33 -6.85 2.01 -5.74
CA LYS A 33 -5.94 2.85 -4.95
C LYS A 33 -4.88 3.52 -5.82
N LYS A 34 -4.17 2.75 -6.65
CA LYS A 34 -3.11 3.28 -7.54
C LYS A 34 -3.70 4.30 -8.51
N GLN A 35 -4.82 4.00 -9.16
CA GLN A 35 -5.49 4.90 -10.08
C GLN A 35 -5.91 6.20 -9.40
N LEU A 36 -6.47 6.13 -8.18
CA LEU A 36 -6.82 7.32 -7.41
C LEU A 36 -5.57 8.16 -7.11
N MET A 37 -4.49 7.53 -6.66
CA MET A 37 -3.23 8.24 -6.37
C MET A 37 -2.64 8.88 -7.63
N ASP A 38 -2.73 8.24 -8.78
CA ASP A 38 -2.27 8.78 -10.06
C ASP A 38 -3.11 10.01 -10.48
N ILE A 39 -4.43 9.96 -10.28
CA ILE A 39 -5.33 11.09 -10.53
C ILE A 39 -4.99 12.25 -9.59
N LEU A 40 -4.85 12.00 -8.28
CA LEU A 40 -4.49 13.02 -7.30
C LEU A 40 -3.14 13.68 -7.64
N ASP A 41 -2.15 12.88 -7.99
CA ASP A 41 -0.82 13.38 -8.37
C ASP A 41 -0.87 14.27 -9.63
N LYS A 42 -1.70 13.91 -10.60
CA LYS A 42 -1.83 14.64 -11.86
C LYS A 42 -2.65 15.92 -11.72
N GLU A 43 -3.80 15.86 -11.05
CA GLU A 43 -4.76 16.95 -11.00
C GLU A 43 -4.36 18.07 -10.02
N TYR A 44 -3.60 17.73 -8.97
CA TYR A 44 -3.20 18.71 -7.95
C TYR A 44 -1.72 19.07 -8.08
N GLN A 45 -1.45 20.33 -8.38
CA GLN A 45 -0.09 20.88 -8.47
C GLN A 45 0.06 22.03 -7.48
N PHE A 46 1.07 21.94 -6.63
CA PHE A 46 1.42 22.96 -5.64
C PHE A 46 2.90 22.85 -5.26
N ASP A 47 3.44 23.90 -4.66
CA ASP A 47 4.83 23.90 -4.21
C ASP A 47 5.03 22.98 -3.02
N LEU A 48 6.03 22.12 -3.11
CA LEU A 48 6.35 21.16 -2.05
C LEU A 48 7.41 21.77 -1.10
N PRO A 49 7.27 21.53 0.21
CA PRO A 49 8.31 21.91 1.16
C PRO A 49 9.61 21.14 0.87
N GLN A 50 10.63 21.86 0.34
CA GLN A 50 11.86 21.21 -0.14
C GLN A 50 12.54 20.37 0.95
N GLY A 51 12.56 20.85 2.20
CA GLY A 51 13.18 20.11 3.30
C GLY A 51 12.52 18.74 3.55
N ILE A 52 11.20 18.63 3.36
CA ILE A 52 10.49 17.33 3.50
C ILE A 52 10.82 16.41 2.32
N VAL A 53 10.90 16.99 1.11
CA VAL A 53 11.29 16.22 -0.09
C VAL A 53 12.70 15.68 0.03
N ASP A 54 13.63 16.50 0.51
CA ASP A 54 15.04 16.11 0.70
C ASP A 54 15.17 15.03 1.78
N GLN A 55 14.41 15.14 2.87
CA GLN A 55 14.38 14.10 3.91
C GLN A 55 13.85 12.77 3.36
N GLU A 56 12.71 12.78 2.68
CA GLU A 56 12.15 11.57 2.07
C GLU A 56 13.11 10.96 1.05
N PHE A 57 13.77 11.79 0.23
CA PHE A 57 14.77 11.32 -0.71
C PHE A 57 15.95 10.65 0.01
N ASN A 58 16.49 11.27 1.06
CA ASN A 58 17.62 10.73 1.82
C ASN A 58 17.25 9.40 2.48
N ASP A 59 16.04 9.27 3.03
CA ASP A 59 15.56 8.03 3.65
C ASP A 59 15.41 6.90 2.63
N ILE A 60 14.94 7.21 1.42
CA ILE A 60 14.86 6.24 0.33
C ILE A 60 16.27 5.90 -0.15
N TRP A 61 17.10 6.90 -0.40
CA TRP A 61 18.45 6.71 -0.94
C TRP A 61 19.32 5.85 -0.03
N HIS A 62 19.25 6.07 1.27
CA HIS A 62 19.94 5.25 2.25
C HIS A 62 19.55 3.75 2.14
N ARG A 63 18.26 3.46 1.94
CA ARG A 63 17.80 2.07 1.72
C ARG A 63 18.32 1.50 0.40
N ILE A 64 18.37 2.30 -0.66
CA ILE A 64 18.92 1.90 -1.97
C ILE A 64 20.42 1.59 -1.85
N GLU A 65 21.17 2.40 -1.13
CA GLU A 65 22.60 2.16 -0.89
C GLU A 65 22.84 0.86 -0.12
N HIS A 66 22.01 0.56 0.88
CA HIS A 66 22.07 -0.72 1.58
C HIS A 66 21.73 -1.90 0.65
N ALA A 67 20.67 -1.77 -0.14
CA ALA A 67 20.26 -2.79 -1.10
C ALA A 67 21.36 -3.04 -2.16
N LYS A 68 22.07 -1.98 -2.59
CA LYS A 68 23.25 -2.11 -3.46
C LYS A 68 24.38 -2.94 -2.81
N LYS A 69 24.73 -2.62 -1.57
CA LYS A 69 25.80 -3.33 -0.82
C LYS A 69 25.46 -4.80 -0.64
N ASP A 70 24.18 -5.10 -0.43
CA ASP A 70 23.68 -6.46 -0.22
C ASP A 70 23.37 -7.22 -1.52
N ASN A 71 23.60 -6.62 -2.70
CA ASN A 71 23.18 -7.15 -4.01
C ASN A 71 21.66 -7.47 -4.12
N LYS A 72 20.82 -6.71 -3.40
CA LYS A 72 19.36 -6.89 -3.33
C LYS A 72 18.57 -5.81 -4.09
N LEU A 73 19.22 -5.06 -4.97
CA LEU A 73 18.50 -4.12 -5.85
C LEU A 73 17.56 -4.88 -6.79
N ASP A 74 16.45 -4.25 -7.10
CA ASP A 74 15.53 -4.74 -8.12
C ASP A 74 16.23 -4.81 -9.49
N ASP A 75 15.82 -5.74 -10.34
CA ASP A 75 16.47 -5.98 -11.61
C ASP A 75 16.39 -4.79 -12.58
N ASP A 76 15.35 -3.97 -12.46
CA ASP A 76 15.23 -2.74 -13.25
C ASP A 76 16.16 -1.63 -12.74
N ASP A 77 16.32 -1.52 -11.43
CA ASP A 77 17.27 -0.58 -10.83
C ASP A 77 18.72 -0.94 -11.13
N LYS A 78 19.06 -2.24 -11.18
CA LYS A 78 20.40 -2.71 -11.56
C LYS A 78 20.84 -2.29 -12.96
N LYS A 79 19.87 -2.03 -13.85
CA LYS A 79 20.13 -1.59 -15.25
C LYS A 79 20.43 -0.10 -15.34
N LEU A 80 20.17 0.67 -14.28
CA LEU A 80 20.32 2.12 -14.28
C LEU A 80 21.70 2.55 -13.77
N THR A 81 22.21 3.63 -14.34
CA THR A 81 23.38 4.33 -13.77
C THR A 81 22.95 5.06 -12.50
N ASP A 82 23.91 5.35 -11.61
CA ASP A 82 23.64 6.04 -10.34
C ASP A 82 22.92 7.37 -10.52
N ASP A 83 23.26 8.15 -11.55
CA ASP A 83 22.58 9.42 -11.84
C ASP A 83 21.13 9.22 -12.26
N LYS A 84 20.85 8.20 -13.08
CA LYS A 84 19.48 7.87 -13.49
C LYS A 84 18.67 7.35 -12.29
N LEU A 85 19.31 6.55 -11.45
CA LEU A 85 18.69 6.01 -10.25
C LEU A 85 18.33 7.14 -9.26
N LYS A 86 19.24 8.10 -9.03
CA LYS A 86 18.96 9.29 -8.22
C LYS A 86 17.78 10.08 -8.74
N LYS A 87 17.78 10.42 -10.04
CA LYS A 87 16.67 11.14 -10.68
C LYS A 87 15.33 10.42 -10.56
N ARG A 88 15.33 9.10 -10.68
CA ARG A 88 14.14 8.27 -10.48
C ARG A 88 13.61 8.41 -9.04
N TYR A 89 14.48 8.24 -8.06
CA TYR A 89 14.08 8.30 -6.66
C TYR A 89 13.77 9.73 -6.16
N GLU A 90 14.34 10.76 -6.77
CA GLU A 90 13.93 12.17 -6.58
C GLU A 90 12.48 12.40 -7.02
N LYS A 91 12.08 11.86 -8.19
CA LYS A 91 10.68 11.93 -8.65
C LYS A 91 9.75 11.20 -7.71
N ILE A 92 10.13 9.98 -7.29
CA ILE A 92 9.35 9.16 -6.37
C ILE A 92 9.18 9.91 -5.04
N SER A 93 10.23 10.52 -4.50
CA SER A 93 10.17 11.28 -3.24
C SER A 93 9.22 12.47 -3.34
N LYS A 94 9.32 13.25 -4.41
CA LYS A 94 8.41 14.38 -4.67
C LYS A 94 6.95 13.92 -4.73
N ARG A 95 6.68 12.85 -5.48
CA ARG A 95 5.34 12.28 -5.59
C ARG A 95 4.82 11.79 -4.23
N ARG A 96 5.64 11.09 -3.44
CA ARG A 96 5.24 10.59 -2.12
C ARG A 96 4.92 11.72 -1.15
N VAL A 97 5.75 12.76 -1.11
CA VAL A 97 5.51 13.94 -0.27
C VAL A 97 4.23 14.65 -0.71
N LYS A 98 4.03 14.85 -2.02
CA LYS A 98 2.82 15.46 -2.55
C LYS A 98 1.56 14.71 -2.15
N LEU A 99 1.54 13.40 -2.37
CA LEU A 99 0.39 12.55 -2.01
C LEU A 99 0.16 12.53 -0.50
N SER A 100 1.21 12.48 0.31
CA SER A 100 1.09 12.54 1.78
C SER A 100 0.43 13.83 2.24
N ILE A 101 0.82 14.98 1.67
CA ILE A 101 0.20 16.29 1.98
C ILE A 101 -1.28 16.30 1.57
N LEU A 102 -1.61 15.79 0.37
CA LEU A 102 -3.00 15.71 -0.10
C LEU A 102 -3.85 14.81 0.80
N LEU A 103 -3.35 13.64 1.14
CA LEU A 103 -4.08 12.72 2.03
C LEU A 103 -4.28 13.34 3.41
N GLN A 104 -3.26 13.99 3.97
CA GLN A 104 -3.36 14.67 5.26
C GLN A 104 -4.37 15.82 5.23
N PHE A 105 -4.43 16.56 4.12
CA PHE A 105 -5.45 17.59 3.92
C PHE A 105 -6.86 16.98 3.95
N ILE A 106 -7.10 15.88 3.23
CA ILE A 106 -8.39 15.18 3.22
C ILE A 106 -8.75 14.67 4.63
N VAL A 107 -7.78 14.10 5.37
CA VAL A 107 -7.96 13.67 6.76
C VAL A 107 -8.50 14.81 7.61
N THR A 108 -7.90 15.99 7.48
CA THR A 108 -8.26 17.17 8.28
C THR A 108 -9.63 17.69 7.89
N GLU A 109 -9.89 17.88 6.60
CA GLU A 109 -11.15 18.42 6.09
C GLU A 109 -12.36 17.51 6.40
N GLN A 110 -12.17 16.21 6.25
CA GLN A 110 -13.24 15.23 6.46
C GLN A 110 -13.28 14.70 7.90
N LYS A 111 -12.37 15.16 8.77
CA LYS A 111 -12.24 14.72 10.17
C LYS A 111 -12.13 13.19 10.30
N ILE A 112 -11.39 12.58 9.39
CA ILE A 112 -11.17 11.13 9.40
C ILE A 112 -10.22 10.79 10.55
N SER A 113 -10.61 9.83 11.37
CA SER A 113 -9.79 9.34 12.49
C SER A 113 -9.79 7.82 12.55
N VAL A 114 -8.80 7.26 13.19
CA VAL A 114 -8.69 5.83 13.48
C VAL A 114 -9.09 5.62 14.94
N ASP A 115 -10.14 4.85 15.18
CA ASP A 115 -10.58 4.53 16.50
C ASP A 115 -9.76 3.40 17.16
N GLU A 116 -9.93 3.19 18.47
CA GLU A 116 -9.17 2.19 19.23
C GLU A 116 -9.45 0.76 18.78
N LYS A 117 -10.66 0.48 18.31
CA LYS A 117 -11.04 -0.85 17.81
C LYS A 117 -10.37 -1.14 16.46
N GLU A 118 -10.37 -0.18 15.55
CA GLU A 118 -9.67 -0.27 14.26
C GLU A 118 -8.16 -0.48 14.49
N LEU A 119 -7.60 0.28 15.43
CA LEU A 119 -6.19 0.17 15.77
C LEU A 119 -5.85 -1.20 16.38
N THR A 120 -6.67 -1.68 17.30
CA THR A 120 -6.51 -3.00 17.90
C THR A 120 -6.59 -4.10 16.84
N ASN A 121 -7.57 -4.04 15.95
CA ASN A 121 -7.70 -4.98 14.84
C ASN A 121 -6.49 -4.93 13.90
N GLY A 122 -5.99 -3.75 13.60
CA GLY A 122 -4.78 -3.58 12.78
C GLY A 122 -3.54 -4.18 13.44
N MET A 123 -3.35 -3.96 14.75
CA MET A 123 -2.25 -4.58 15.50
C MET A 123 -2.35 -6.11 15.50
N MET A 124 -3.55 -6.66 15.67
CA MET A 124 -3.78 -8.11 15.60
C MET A 124 -3.49 -8.65 14.20
N ALA A 125 -3.95 -7.97 13.16
CA ALA A 125 -3.68 -8.35 11.77
C ALA A 125 -2.18 -8.28 11.44
N TYR A 126 -1.47 -7.28 11.96
CA TYR A 126 -0.02 -7.21 11.82
C TYR A 126 0.68 -8.36 12.56
N ALA A 127 0.28 -8.62 13.80
CA ALA A 127 0.87 -9.69 14.61
C ALA A 127 0.63 -11.08 13.99
N SER A 128 -0.51 -11.32 13.37
CA SER A 128 -0.84 -12.60 12.71
C SER A 128 0.08 -12.95 11.52
N GLN A 129 0.82 -11.98 10.99
CA GLN A 129 1.84 -12.22 9.96
C GLN A 129 3.10 -12.91 10.50
N TYR A 130 3.24 -12.99 11.83
CA TYR A 130 4.39 -13.58 12.51
C TYR A 130 3.96 -14.70 13.45
N PRO A 131 3.61 -15.89 12.92
CA PRO A 131 3.10 -17.01 13.72
C PRO A 131 4.05 -17.39 14.86
N GLY A 132 3.49 -17.50 16.08
CA GLY A 132 4.24 -17.83 17.30
C GLY A 132 4.87 -16.63 18.02
N GLN A 133 4.83 -15.42 17.44
CA GLN A 133 5.35 -14.18 18.03
C GLN A 133 4.26 -13.14 18.31
N GLU A 134 2.98 -13.48 18.11
CA GLU A 134 1.86 -12.54 18.16
C GLU A 134 1.80 -11.77 19.48
N LYS A 135 1.99 -12.47 20.60
CA LYS A 135 1.99 -11.85 21.95
C LYS A 135 3.12 -10.84 22.11
N GLN A 136 4.33 -11.19 21.63
CA GLN A 136 5.51 -10.31 21.73
C GLN A 136 5.30 -9.04 20.90
N ILE A 137 4.73 -9.15 19.72
CA ILE A 137 4.44 -8.01 18.84
C ILE A 137 3.38 -7.09 19.47
N ILE A 138 2.30 -7.65 20.02
CA ILE A 138 1.28 -6.86 20.71
C ILE A 138 1.87 -6.14 21.95
N GLU A 139 2.73 -6.81 22.72
CA GLU A 139 3.43 -6.16 23.85
C GLU A 139 4.39 -5.07 23.38
N TYR A 140 5.07 -5.28 22.26
CA TYR A 140 5.94 -4.27 21.66
C TYR A 140 5.15 -2.99 21.34
N PHE A 141 4.00 -3.10 20.69
CA PHE A 141 3.13 -1.96 20.40
C PHE A 141 2.67 -1.25 21.68
N LYS A 142 2.31 -1.99 22.72
CA LYS A 142 1.89 -1.40 24.01
C LYS A 142 3.00 -0.60 24.69
N LYS A 143 4.26 -1.06 24.56
CA LYS A 143 5.44 -0.42 25.15
C LYS A 143 6.01 0.71 24.30
N ASN A 144 5.68 0.76 23.01
CA ASN A 144 6.24 1.71 22.05
C ASN A 144 5.12 2.43 21.28
N PRO A 145 4.57 3.52 21.84
CA PRO A 145 3.48 4.28 21.18
C PRO A 145 3.82 4.76 19.77
N SER A 146 5.09 5.09 19.51
CA SER A 146 5.55 5.48 18.16
C SER A 146 5.45 4.35 17.13
N ALA A 147 5.58 3.09 17.57
CA ALA A 147 5.41 1.94 16.68
C ALA A 147 3.94 1.77 16.22
N ILE A 148 2.99 2.30 16.99
CA ILE A 148 1.56 2.26 16.63
C ILE A 148 1.29 2.99 15.32
N GLU A 149 2.08 4.01 14.98
CA GLU A 149 1.94 4.76 13.72
C GLU A 149 2.18 3.86 12.49
N THR A 150 2.97 2.81 12.61
CA THR A 150 3.15 1.82 11.51
C THR A 150 1.85 1.07 11.17
N VAL A 151 0.92 0.99 12.12
CA VAL A 151 -0.41 0.38 11.94
C VAL A 151 -1.46 1.44 11.64
N ARG A 152 -1.40 2.59 12.32
CA ARG A 152 -2.35 3.70 12.15
C ARG A 152 -2.32 4.28 10.75
N GLY A 153 -1.11 4.53 10.22
CA GLY A 153 -0.92 5.14 8.89
C GLY A 153 -1.66 4.40 7.78
N PRO A 154 -1.43 3.11 7.58
CA PRO A 154 -2.14 2.32 6.57
C PRO A 154 -3.68 2.29 6.75
N ILE A 155 -4.17 2.23 8.00
CA ILE A 155 -5.63 2.27 8.27
C ILE A 155 -6.19 3.63 7.87
N LEU A 156 -5.52 4.71 8.25
CA LEU A 156 -5.92 6.07 7.91
C LEU A 156 -5.94 6.28 6.40
N GLU A 157 -4.90 5.83 5.71
CA GLU A 157 -4.81 5.89 4.25
C GLU A 157 -5.96 5.14 3.59
N GLU A 158 -6.29 3.92 4.04
CA GLU A 158 -7.41 3.15 3.50
C GLU A 158 -8.75 3.86 3.74
N LYS A 159 -8.95 4.47 4.91
CA LYS A 159 -10.16 5.26 5.22
C LYS A 159 -10.30 6.47 4.31
N VAL A 160 -9.21 7.20 4.05
CA VAL A 160 -9.20 8.34 3.12
C VAL A 160 -9.55 7.88 1.71
N ILE A 161 -8.90 6.83 1.22
CA ILE A 161 -9.17 6.26 -0.11
C ILE A 161 -10.62 5.86 -0.24
N ASN A 162 -11.16 5.11 0.72
CA ASN A 162 -12.55 4.68 0.74
C ASN A 162 -13.52 5.88 0.77
N SER A 163 -13.19 6.93 1.52
CA SER A 163 -14.00 8.16 1.58
C SER A 163 -14.05 8.87 0.22
N VAL A 164 -12.89 9.05 -0.42
CA VAL A 164 -12.82 9.68 -1.74
C VAL A 164 -13.53 8.84 -2.79
N ILE A 165 -13.30 7.53 -2.80
CA ILE A 165 -13.97 6.59 -3.71
C ILE A 165 -15.49 6.66 -3.52
N SER A 166 -15.98 6.67 -2.28
CA SER A 166 -17.43 6.72 -1.98
C SER A 166 -18.08 8.03 -2.42
N SER A 167 -17.33 9.13 -2.45
CA SER A 167 -17.77 10.45 -2.89
C SER A 167 -17.67 10.64 -4.41
N SER A 168 -17.04 9.70 -5.11
CA SER A 168 -16.75 9.82 -6.55
C SER A 168 -17.80 9.09 -7.39
N ASN A 169 -17.99 9.54 -8.63
CA ASN A 169 -18.81 8.83 -9.61
C ASN A 169 -18.02 7.63 -10.16
N ILE A 170 -18.29 6.45 -9.59
CA ILE A 170 -17.62 5.22 -10.00
C ILE A 170 -18.42 4.51 -11.08
N VAL A 171 -17.77 4.23 -12.19
CA VAL A 171 -18.32 3.37 -13.25
C VAL A 171 -17.80 1.94 -13.04
N LYS A 172 -18.67 1.04 -12.58
CA LYS A 172 -18.33 -0.38 -12.44
C LYS A 172 -18.42 -1.07 -13.81
N LYS A 173 -17.30 -1.67 -14.24
CA LYS A 173 -17.21 -2.46 -15.46
C LYS A 173 -16.94 -3.94 -15.09
N LYS A 174 -17.71 -4.85 -15.69
CA LYS A 174 -17.37 -6.28 -15.63
C LYS A 174 -16.26 -6.55 -16.63
N ILE A 175 -15.20 -7.20 -16.18
CA ILE A 175 -14.05 -7.56 -16.99
C ILE A 175 -13.78 -9.05 -16.88
N THR A 176 -13.14 -9.61 -17.90
CA THR A 176 -12.67 -11.00 -17.92
C THR A 176 -11.38 -11.14 -17.09
N LYS A 177 -10.99 -12.36 -16.77
CA LYS A 177 -9.71 -12.65 -16.10
C LYS A 177 -8.52 -12.10 -16.88
N SER A 178 -8.50 -12.25 -18.19
CA SER A 178 -7.41 -11.76 -19.04
C SER A 178 -7.31 -10.23 -19.05
N GLU A 179 -8.46 -9.53 -19.05
CA GLU A 179 -8.50 -8.07 -18.94
C GLU A 179 -8.00 -7.61 -17.56
N TYR A 180 -8.35 -8.32 -16.49
CA TYR A 180 -7.85 -8.05 -15.15
C TYR A 180 -6.33 -8.20 -15.06
N GLU A 181 -5.77 -9.32 -15.53
CA GLU A 181 -4.34 -9.60 -15.52
C GLU A 181 -3.54 -8.54 -16.35
N ASN A 182 -4.12 -8.09 -17.46
CA ASN A 182 -3.52 -7.03 -18.26
C ASN A 182 -3.59 -5.67 -17.54
N LEU A 183 -4.72 -5.35 -16.92
CA LEU A 183 -4.91 -4.13 -16.14
C LEU A 183 -3.93 -4.08 -14.96
N GLU A 184 -3.77 -5.18 -14.24
CA GLU A 184 -2.84 -5.32 -13.13
C GLU A 184 -1.39 -5.06 -13.60
N LYS A 185 -0.96 -5.69 -14.70
CA LYS A 185 0.37 -5.44 -15.29
C LYS A 185 0.58 -3.98 -15.66
N ILE A 186 -0.39 -3.36 -16.33
CA ILE A 186 -0.29 -1.95 -16.76
C ILE A 186 -0.25 -1.00 -15.54
N THR A 187 -1.03 -1.33 -14.51
CA THR A 187 -1.15 -0.48 -13.31
C THR A 187 0.13 -0.51 -12.47
N PHE A 188 0.79 -1.66 -12.38
CA PHE A 188 1.99 -1.85 -11.57
C PHE A 188 3.28 -1.94 -12.39
N ASP A 189 3.26 -1.52 -13.66
CA ASP A 189 4.46 -1.43 -14.47
C ASP A 189 5.37 -0.30 -13.96
N VAL A 190 6.46 -0.70 -13.33
CA VAL A 190 7.45 0.19 -12.69
C VAL A 190 8.15 1.11 -13.70
N ASN A 191 8.09 0.80 -15.00
CA ASN A 191 8.73 1.57 -16.06
C ASN A 191 7.87 2.74 -16.60
N LYS A 192 6.66 2.93 -16.08
CA LYS A 192 5.73 3.99 -16.51
C LYS A 192 5.71 5.24 -15.62
N ASP A 193 6.38 5.22 -14.47
CA ASP A 193 6.46 6.36 -13.52
C ASP A 193 7.70 7.25 -13.74
#